data_6a2d1ef0f6006efbebd5eba439cb2004
#
_entry.id   6a2d1ef0f6006efbebd5eba439cb2004
#
_cell.length_a   1.000
_cell.length_b   1.000
_cell.length_c   1.000
_cell.angle_alpha   90.00
_cell.angle_beta   90.00
_cell.angle_gamma   90.00
#
_symmetry.space_group_name_H-M   'P 1'
#
loop_
_entity.id
_entity.type
_entity.pdbx_description
1 polymer ?
#
loop_
_entity_poly.entity_id
_entity_poly.type
_entity_poly.pdbx_seq_one_letter_code
_entity_poly.pdbx_strand_id
1 'polypeptide(L)'
;LEEAALRSNFTGGNWAAKVISVAPAGLATVYDLYEAKSDTWITEGYVSRGCGEQWLGPYENCCLGSINLTQHVTADGQIDWDALEQTTVESTRFLDDVVSANKYVPAVPQLQDAAHRVRRIGLGIMGLADVMYKLGVRYGDQESLDLAGQVMEFVRYHAMRTSIELARERGPFPAIAGSIYD
;
A
#
# COMPACT_ATOMS: atom_id res chain seq x y z
N LEU A 1 15.35 -27.81 20.28
CA LEU A 1 16.18 -26.63 20.55
C LEU A 1 15.48 -25.34 20.15
N GLU A 2 14.80 -25.30 18.99
CA GLU A 2 14.05 -24.13 18.51
C GLU A 2 12.82 -23.82 19.38
N GLU A 3 12.07 -24.86 19.78
CA GLU A 3 10.88 -24.71 20.62
C GLU A 3 11.22 -24.27 22.06
N ALA A 4 12.39 -24.63 22.56
CA ALA A 4 12.88 -24.18 23.85
C ALA A 4 13.37 -22.71 23.82
N ALA A 5 13.96 -22.27 22.71
CA ALA A 5 14.37 -20.88 22.52
C ALA A 5 13.16 -19.94 22.43
N LEU A 6 12.08 -20.39 21.75
CA LEU A 6 10.81 -19.66 21.67
C LEU A 6 10.13 -19.48 23.03
N ARG A 7 10.17 -20.49 23.89
CA ARG A 7 9.55 -20.46 25.23
C ARG A 7 10.34 -19.61 26.23
N SER A 8 11.66 -19.50 26.09
CA SER A 8 12.51 -18.76 27.02
C SER A 8 12.44 -17.24 26.82
N ASN A 9 12.01 -16.78 25.66
CA ASN A 9 11.91 -15.35 25.34
C ASN A 9 10.52 -14.75 25.61
N PHE A 10 9.57 -15.56 26.07
CA PHE A 10 8.20 -15.14 26.34
C PHE A 10 8.03 -14.71 27.81
N THR A 11 8.84 -13.76 28.26
CA THR A 11 8.67 -13.14 29.57
C THR A 11 8.23 -11.69 29.41
N GLY A 12 6.94 -11.45 29.57
CA GLY A 12 6.44 -10.11 29.82
C GLY A 12 6.35 -9.13 28.64
N GLY A 13 6.07 -9.60 27.44
CA GLY A 13 5.56 -8.74 26.36
C GLY A 13 6.58 -8.08 25.43
N ASN A 14 7.87 -8.29 25.61
CA ASN A 14 8.89 -7.80 24.69
C ASN A 14 9.58 -8.94 23.94
N TRP A 15 9.30 -9.06 22.66
CA TRP A 15 10.05 -9.93 21.76
C TRP A 15 11.27 -9.19 21.23
N ALA A 16 12.46 -9.71 21.51
CA ALA A 16 13.69 -9.23 20.91
C ALA A 16 14.49 -10.41 20.37
N ALA A 17 14.84 -10.32 19.10
CA ALA A 17 15.76 -11.27 18.47
C ALA A 17 16.99 -10.51 17.96
N LYS A 18 18.18 -11.06 18.20
CA LYS A 18 19.41 -10.48 17.68
C LYS A 18 19.67 -11.04 16.28
N VAL A 19 19.77 -10.16 15.30
CA VAL A 19 20.26 -10.55 13.98
C VAL A 19 21.75 -10.86 14.09
N ILE A 20 22.13 -12.11 13.81
CA ILE A 20 23.51 -12.60 13.89
C ILE A 20 24.20 -12.64 12.54
N SER A 21 23.44 -12.73 11.45
CA SER A 21 23.96 -12.65 10.09
C SER A 21 22.87 -12.24 9.11
N VAL A 22 23.28 -11.61 8.02
CA VAL A 22 22.45 -11.32 6.84
C VAL A 22 23.23 -11.80 5.64
N ALA A 23 22.63 -12.68 4.84
CA ALA A 23 23.22 -13.17 3.60
C ALA A 23 22.23 -13.07 2.44
N PRO A 24 22.67 -12.80 1.20
CA PRO A 24 21.81 -12.85 0.04
C PRO A 24 21.24 -14.26 -0.15
N ALA A 25 19.92 -14.38 -0.24
CA ALA A 25 19.24 -15.67 -0.45
C ALA A 25 19.03 -16.03 -1.93
N GLY A 26 19.43 -15.15 -2.86
CA GLY A 26 19.16 -15.31 -4.29
C GLY A 26 17.71 -14.99 -4.66
N LEU A 27 17.32 -15.35 -5.90
CA LEU A 27 15.95 -15.23 -6.35
C LEU A 27 15.15 -16.45 -5.86
N ALA A 28 14.06 -16.21 -5.14
CA ALA A 28 13.13 -17.23 -4.68
C ALA A 28 11.70 -16.82 -5.01
N THR A 29 10.85 -17.82 -5.28
CA THR A 29 9.41 -17.58 -5.36
C THR A 29 8.90 -17.26 -3.96
N VAL A 30 8.25 -16.12 -3.82
CA VAL A 30 7.59 -15.72 -2.56
C VAL A 30 6.10 -15.94 -2.68
N TYR A 31 5.47 -16.34 -1.58
CA TYR A 31 4.05 -16.59 -1.49
C TYR A 31 3.46 -15.67 -0.42
N ASP A 32 2.33 -15.07 -0.72
CA ASP A 32 1.50 -14.44 0.30
C ASP A 32 0.47 -15.44 0.82
N LEU A 33 0.28 -15.47 2.14
CA LEU A 33 -0.73 -16.31 2.77
C LEU A 33 -2.03 -15.50 2.84
N TYR A 34 -2.89 -15.74 1.88
CA TYR A 34 -4.24 -15.22 1.85
C TYR A 34 -5.16 -16.10 2.73
N GLU A 35 -6.00 -15.51 3.57
CA GLU A 35 -6.98 -16.20 4.43
C GLU A 35 -6.49 -16.82 5.76
N ALA A 36 -5.39 -16.35 6.33
CA ALA A 36 -5.12 -16.71 7.72
C ALA A 36 -6.17 -16.07 8.64
N LYS A 37 -6.82 -16.86 9.49
CA LYS A 37 -7.88 -16.42 10.43
C LYS A 37 -7.45 -15.26 11.35
N SER A 38 -6.16 -14.98 11.46
CA SER A 38 -5.57 -13.97 12.35
C SER A 38 -4.73 -12.93 11.61
N ASP A 39 -4.66 -12.97 10.27
CA ASP A 39 -3.73 -12.17 9.45
C ASP A 39 -2.27 -12.23 9.92
N THR A 40 -1.94 -13.26 10.69
CA THR A 40 -0.60 -13.50 11.22
C THR A 40 -0.21 -14.95 11.01
N TRP A 41 1.06 -15.20 10.74
CA TRP A 41 1.63 -16.52 10.64
C TRP A 41 3.02 -16.56 11.27
N ILE A 42 3.47 -17.75 11.57
CA ILE A 42 4.81 -17.96 12.12
C ILE A 42 5.71 -18.44 11.00
N THR A 43 6.74 -17.67 10.69
CA THR A 43 7.78 -18.02 9.75
C THR A 43 9.09 -18.13 10.51
N GLU A 44 9.70 -19.32 10.50
CA GLU A 44 10.96 -19.59 11.20
C GLU A 44 10.99 -19.10 12.66
N GLY A 45 9.86 -19.26 13.36
CA GLY A 45 9.74 -18.84 14.76
C GLY A 45 9.39 -17.37 15.00
N TYR A 46 9.18 -16.59 13.95
CA TYR A 46 8.75 -15.19 14.04
C TYR A 46 7.28 -15.05 13.66
N VAL A 47 6.56 -14.22 14.41
CA VAL A 47 5.21 -13.82 14.02
C VAL A 47 5.34 -12.78 12.91
N SER A 48 4.89 -13.14 11.71
CA SER A 48 4.84 -12.26 10.55
C SER A 48 3.41 -11.85 10.27
N ARG A 49 3.24 -10.65 9.76
CA ARG A 49 1.97 -10.11 9.30
C ARG A 49 2.17 -9.50 7.91
N GLY A 50 1.35 -9.92 6.96
CA GLY A 50 1.30 -9.31 5.63
C GLY A 50 0.19 -8.28 5.58
N CYS A 51 0.44 -7.12 5.01
CA CYS A 51 -0.62 -6.16 4.72
C CYS A 51 -1.38 -6.52 3.44
N GLY A 52 -0.81 -7.37 2.57
CA GLY A 52 -1.41 -7.73 1.29
C GLY A 52 -1.53 -6.60 0.27
N GLU A 53 -1.06 -5.42 0.62
CA GLU A 53 -1.22 -4.22 -0.23
C GLU A 53 -0.15 -4.14 -1.31
N GLN A 54 1.09 -4.46 -0.98
CA GLN A 54 2.22 -4.16 -1.85
C GLN A 54 3.39 -5.12 -1.66
N TRP A 55 3.87 -5.68 -2.76
CA TRP A 55 5.13 -6.40 -2.80
C TRP A 55 6.29 -5.42 -2.87
N LEU A 56 7.19 -5.49 -1.91
CA LEU A 56 8.35 -4.61 -1.82
C LEU A 56 9.64 -5.41 -2.02
N GLY A 57 10.55 -4.86 -2.82
CA GLY A 57 11.92 -5.34 -2.89
C GLY A 57 12.77 -4.89 -1.70
N PRO A 58 14.03 -5.34 -1.62
CA PRO A 58 14.94 -4.92 -0.55
C PRO A 58 15.06 -3.39 -0.47
N TYR A 59 14.92 -2.85 0.73
CA TYR A 59 14.97 -1.42 1.05
C TYR A 59 13.87 -0.56 0.41
N GLU A 60 12.94 -1.13 -0.35
CA GLU A 60 11.81 -0.40 -0.90
C GLU A 60 10.81 -0.03 0.21
N ASN A 61 10.14 1.08 0.02
CA ASN A 61 9.03 1.53 0.85
C ASN A 61 7.86 1.94 -0.04
N CYS A 62 6.69 2.03 0.56
CA CYS A 62 5.50 2.55 -0.09
C CYS A 62 5.02 3.80 0.67
N CYS A 63 4.88 4.92 -0.05
CA CYS A 63 4.27 6.12 0.49
C CYS A 63 2.76 5.97 0.42
N LEU A 64 2.09 5.89 1.58
CA LEU A 64 0.66 5.57 1.68
C LEU A 64 -0.19 6.82 1.91
N GLY A 65 -1.37 6.83 1.28
CA GLY A 65 -2.43 7.78 1.52
C GLY A 65 -3.79 7.15 1.29
N SER A 66 -4.84 7.71 1.89
CA SER A 66 -6.22 7.22 1.73
C SER A 66 -7.18 8.37 1.54
N ILE A 67 -7.97 8.30 0.48
CA ILE A 67 -9.03 9.26 0.19
C ILE A 67 -10.23 8.97 1.11
N ASN A 68 -10.70 9.98 1.82
CA ASN A 68 -11.92 9.86 2.60
C ASN A 68 -13.15 10.02 1.69
N LEU A 69 -13.72 8.91 1.26
CA LEU A 69 -14.87 8.86 0.35
C LEU A 69 -16.11 9.60 0.90
N THR A 70 -16.24 9.74 2.22
CA THR A 70 -17.42 10.42 2.81
C THR A 70 -17.50 11.89 2.45
N GLN A 71 -16.40 12.50 2.03
CA GLN A 71 -16.33 13.89 1.56
C GLN A 71 -16.75 14.05 0.08
N HIS A 72 -16.97 12.92 -0.61
CA HIS A 72 -17.31 12.85 -2.04
C HIS A 72 -18.73 12.34 -2.24
N VAL A 73 -19.62 12.65 -1.30
CA VAL A 73 -21.06 12.35 -1.40
C VAL A 73 -21.81 13.67 -1.37
N THR A 74 -22.59 13.91 -2.40
CA THR A 74 -23.44 15.11 -2.55
C THR A 74 -24.59 15.12 -1.53
N ALA A 75 -25.22 16.28 -1.34
CA ALA A 75 -26.32 16.42 -0.39
C ALA A 75 -27.56 15.58 -0.76
N ASP A 76 -27.72 15.25 -2.03
CA ASP A 76 -28.80 14.40 -2.57
C ASP A 76 -28.44 12.91 -2.57
N GLY A 77 -27.32 12.53 -1.93
CA GLY A 77 -26.94 11.13 -1.74
C GLY A 77 -26.38 10.46 -3.00
N GLN A 78 -25.61 11.18 -3.78
CA GLN A 78 -24.89 10.62 -4.94
C GLN A 78 -23.38 10.76 -4.75
N ILE A 79 -22.58 9.96 -5.45
CA ILE A 79 -21.13 10.16 -5.48
C ILE A 79 -20.82 11.37 -6.37
N ASP A 80 -20.03 12.30 -5.82
CA ASP A 80 -19.45 13.42 -6.55
C ASP A 80 -18.17 12.94 -7.26
N TRP A 81 -18.36 12.43 -8.47
CA TRP A 81 -17.26 11.87 -9.25
C TRP A 81 -16.25 12.92 -9.68
N ASP A 82 -16.67 14.16 -9.93
CA ASP A 82 -15.76 15.24 -10.34
C ASP A 82 -14.84 15.64 -9.18
N ALA A 83 -15.39 15.79 -7.97
CA ALA A 83 -14.58 16.03 -6.78
C ALA A 83 -13.69 14.84 -6.43
N LEU A 84 -14.13 13.61 -6.66
CA LEU A 84 -13.32 12.40 -6.43
C LEU A 84 -12.17 12.31 -7.45
N GLU A 85 -12.39 12.65 -8.73
CA GLU A 85 -11.33 12.77 -9.73
C GLU A 85 -10.25 13.76 -9.27
N GLN A 86 -10.66 14.99 -8.93
CA GLN A 86 -9.75 16.03 -8.51
C GLN A 86 -8.91 15.57 -7.30
N THR A 87 -9.57 15.03 -6.27
CA THR A 87 -8.87 14.53 -5.08
C THR A 87 -7.91 13.39 -5.42
N THR A 88 -8.28 12.51 -6.33
CA THR A 88 -7.41 11.40 -6.77
C THR A 88 -6.16 11.94 -7.47
N VAL A 89 -6.32 12.90 -8.36
CA VAL A 89 -5.21 13.56 -9.08
C VAL A 89 -4.27 14.25 -8.09
N GLU A 90 -4.82 15.07 -7.20
CA GLU A 90 -4.04 15.81 -6.21
C GLU A 90 -3.31 14.88 -5.22
N SER A 91 -4.00 13.83 -4.75
CA SER A 91 -3.41 12.83 -3.85
C SER A 91 -2.26 12.06 -4.52
N THR A 92 -2.42 11.69 -5.79
CA THR A 92 -1.36 11.01 -6.54
C THR A 92 -0.13 11.90 -6.70
N ARG A 93 -0.30 13.16 -7.07
CA ARG A 93 0.79 14.15 -7.16
C ARG A 93 1.45 14.37 -5.81
N PHE A 94 0.66 14.55 -4.77
CA PHE A 94 1.16 14.73 -3.41
C PHE A 94 2.03 13.56 -2.93
N LEU A 95 1.58 12.31 -3.15
CA LEU A 95 2.35 11.14 -2.75
C LEU A 95 3.67 11.01 -3.53
N ASP A 96 3.69 11.34 -4.82
CA ASP A 96 4.92 11.40 -5.61
C ASP A 96 5.87 12.50 -5.10
N ASP A 97 5.35 13.65 -4.72
CA ASP A 97 6.13 14.75 -4.12
C ASP A 97 6.71 14.35 -2.76
N VAL A 98 5.97 13.60 -1.94
CA VAL A 98 6.47 13.05 -0.66
C VAL A 98 7.65 12.11 -0.88
N VAL A 99 7.64 11.26 -1.91
CA VAL A 99 8.81 10.42 -2.24
C VAL A 99 10.05 11.28 -2.48
N SER A 100 9.90 12.42 -3.13
CA SER A 100 11.03 13.34 -3.40
C SER A 100 11.43 14.17 -2.18
N ALA A 101 10.46 14.60 -1.36
CA ALA A 101 10.69 15.50 -0.23
C ALA A 101 11.17 14.78 1.04
N ASN A 102 10.96 13.49 1.14
CA ASN A 102 11.33 12.70 2.31
C ASN A 102 12.86 12.69 2.50
N LYS A 103 13.30 12.95 3.73
CA LYS A 103 14.73 13.01 4.06
C LYS A 103 15.36 11.66 4.36
N TYR A 104 14.64 10.58 4.27
CA TYR A 104 15.11 9.22 4.56
C TYR A 104 16.13 9.13 5.72
N VAL A 105 16.44 7.91 6.19
CA VAL A 105 17.38 7.71 7.29
C VAL A 105 18.82 7.77 6.76
N PRO A 106 19.65 8.77 7.13
CA PRO A 106 20.99 8.93 6.57
C PRO A 106 21.92 7.75 6.83
N ALA A 107 21.68 7.01 7.92
CA ALA A 107 22.47 5.82 8.26
C ALA A 107 22.23 4.61 7.32
N VAL A 108 21.16 4.65 6.49
CA VAL A 108 20.79 3.59 5.55
C VAL A 108 20.45 4.22 4.20
N PRO A 109 21.47 4.66 3.44
CA PRO A 109 21.26 5.37 2.16
C PRO A 109 20.50 4.53 1.12
N GLN A 110 20.54 3.20 1.22
CA GLN A 110 19.81 2.28 0.35
C GLN A 110 18.28 2.52 0.36
N LEU A 111 17.73 3.03 1.46
CA LEU A 111 16.31 3.38 1.56
C LEU A 111 15.94 4.50 0.56
N GLN A 112 16.76 5.54 0.51
CA GLN A 112 16.56 6.65 -0.42
C GLN A 112 16.75 6.21 -1.86
N ASP A 113 17.83 5.48 -2.14
CA ASP A 113 18.14 4.98 -3.49
C ASP A 113 17.02 4.09 -4.02
N ALA A 114 16.53 3.14 -3.20
CA ALA A 114 15.43 2.27 -3.57
C ALA A 114 14.13 3.05 -3.79
N ALA A 115 13.78 3.96 -2.88
CA ALA A 115 12.57 4.76 -2.98
C ALA A 115 12.56 5.63 -4.24
N HIS A 116 13.66 6.32 -4.55
CA HIS A 116 13.76 7.16 -5.74
C HIS A 116 13.81 6.35 -7.04
N ARG A 117 14.36 5.15 -7.00
CA ARG A 117 14.44 4.25 -8.15
C ARG A 117 13.08 3.71 -8.57
N VAL A 118 12.23 3.32 -7.62
CA VAL A 118 10.92 2.71 -7.92
C VAL A 118 9.75 3.68 -7.81
N ARG A 119 9.88 4.77 -7.06
CA ARG A 119 8.86 5.81 -6.82
C ARG A 119 7.48 5.24 -6.49
N ARG A 120 7.44 4.25 -5.62
CA ARG A 120 6.24 3.50 -5.29
C ARG A 120 5.34 4.31 -4.35
N ILE A 121 4.08 4.46 -4.73
CA ILE A 121 3.02 5.05 -3.90
C ILE A 121 1.88 4.05 -3.72
N GLY A 122 1.13 4.20 -2.63
CA GLY A 122 -0.08 3.43 -2.34
C GLY A 122 -1.22 4.37 -2.03
N LEU A 123 -2.10 4.61 -3.00
CA LEU A 123 -3.30 5.41 -2.83
C LEU A 123 -4.50 4.49 -2.61
N GLY A 124 -5.06 4.52 -1.42
CA GLY A 124 -6.24 3.77 -1.03
C GLY A 124 -7.45 4.65 -0.75
N ILE A 125 -8.46 4.04 -0.15
CA ILE A 125 -9.71 4.69 0.25
C ILE A 125 -10.04 4.38 1.70
N MET A 126 -10.82 5.23 2.33
CA MET A 126 -11.47 4.98 3.62
C MET A 126 -12.90 5.52 3.61
N GLY A 127 -13.73 5.06 4.54
CA GLY A 127 -15.13 5.49 4.64
C GLY A 127 -16.07 4.82 3.64
N LEU A 128 -15.68 3.68 3.03
CA LEU A 128 -16.52 2.98 2.05
C LEU A 128 -17.89 2.56 2.64
N ALA A 129 -17.89 2.00 3.85
CA ALA A 129 -19.12 1.61 4.51
C ALA A 129 -20.02 2.83 4.83
N ASP A 130 -19.41 3.95 5.24
CA ASP A 130 -20.15 5.18 5.50
C ASP A 130 -20.81 5.74 4.22
N VAL A 131 -20.12 5.64 3.09
CA VAL A 131 -20.70 6.00 1.78
C VAL A 131 -21.87 5.10 1.45
N MET A 132 -21.75 3.79 1.62
CA MET A 132 -22.86 2.85 1.42
C MET A 132 -24.07 3.21 2.26
N TYR A 133 -23.88 3.57 3.54
CA TYR A 133 -24.96 4.06 4.39
C TYR A 133 -25.61 5.33 3.85
N LYS A 134 -24.81 6.30 3.38
CA LYS A 134 -25.33 7.56 2.82
C LYS A 134 -26.12 7.35 1.53
N LEU A 135 -25.71 6.35 0.72
CA LEU A 135 -26.38 6.00 -0.53
C LEU A 135 -27.58 5.05 -0.33
N GLY A 136 -27.79 4.52 0.88
CA GLY A 136 -28.81 3.53 1.16
C GLY A 136 -28.48 2.12 0.65
N VAL A 137 -27.23 1.85 0.34
CA VAL A 137 -26.73 0.55 -0.15
C VAL A 137 -26.39 -0.34 1.02
N ARG A 138 -26.89 -1.57 1.01
CA ARG A 138 -26.61 -2.54 2.08
C ARG A 138 -25.21 -3.15 1.90
N TYR A 139 -24.38 -3.04 2.95
CA TYR A 139 -23.04 -3.63 2.95
C TYR A 139 -23.09 -5.16 2.84
N GLY A 140 -22.33 -5.71 1.91
CA GLY A 140 -22.16 -7.16 1.73
C GLY A 140 -23.09 -7.82 0.70
N ASP A 141 -23.98 -7.05 0.07
CA ASP A 141 -24.76 -7.54 -1.07
C ASP A 141 -24.10 -7.22 -2.43
N GLN A 142 -24.70 -7.66 -3.53
CA GLN A 142 -24.15 -7.49 -4.87
C GLN A 142 -24.01 -6.01 -5.23
N GLU A 143 -24.99 -5.17 -4.88
CA GLU A 143 -24.95 -3.73 -5.16
C GLU A 143 -23.75 -3.05 -4.47
N SER A 144 -23.44 -3.47 -3.24
CA SER A 144 -22.29 -2.95 -2.50
C SER A 144 -20.95 -3.38 -3.12
N LEU A 145 -20.87 -4.60 -3.65
CA LEU A 145 -19.68 -5.09 -4.35
C LEU A 145 -19.48 -4.33 -5.67
N ASP A 146 -20.56 -4.10 -6.42
CA ASP A 146 -20.54 -3.36 -7.67
C ASP A 146 -20.12 -1.90 -7.44
N LEU A 147 -20.66 -1.26 -6.41
CA LEU A 147 -20.28 0.09 -5.99
C LEU A 147 -18.81 0.18 -5.61
N ALA A 148 -18.33 -0.75 -4.78
CA ALA A 148 -16.91 -0.79 -4.40
C ALA A 148 -16.01 -0.98 -5.61
N GLY A 149 -16.39 -1.85 -6.55
CA GLY A 149 -15.69 -2.06 -7.82
C GLY A 149 -15.64 -0.78 -8.66
N GLN A 150 -16.76 -0.07 -8.81
CA GLN A 150 -16.82 1.18 -9.57
C GLN A 150 -15.93 2.27 -8.97
N VAL A 151 -15.99 2.46 -7.64
CA VAL A 151 -15.17 3.45 -6.94
C VAL A 151 -13.68 3.14 -7.12
N MET A 152 -13.26 1.89 -6.92
CA MET A 152 -11.85 1.53 -7.04
C MET A 152 -11.35 1.59 -8.48
N GLU A 153 -12.17 1.20 -9.47
CA GLU A 153 -11.82 1.34 -10.88
C GLU A 153 -11.65 2.81 -11.27
N PHE A 154 -12.51 3.69 -10.77
CA PHE A 154 -12.43 5.12 -10.99
C PHE A 154 -11.14 5.72 -10.40
N VAL A 155 -10.87 5.45 -9.12
CA VAL A 155 -9.65 5.91 -8.44
C VAL A 155 -8.40 5.37 -9.15
N ARG A 156 -8.38 4.07 -9.47
CA ARG A 156 -7.28 3.44 -10.20
C ARG A 156 -7.02 4.12 -11.55
N TYR A 157 -8.07 4.36 -12.33
CA TYR A 157 -7.96 5.00 -13.65
C TYR A 157 -7.33 6.39 -13.54
N HIS A 158 -7.85 7.26 -12.68
CA HIS A 158 -7.37 8.63 -12.54
C HIS A 158 -5.98 8.71 -11.91
N ALA A 159 -5.65 7.82 -10.96
CA ALA A 159 -4.30 7.72 -10.40
C ALA A 159 -3.27 7.28 -11.46
N MET A 160 -3.59 6.26 -12.27
CA MET A 160 -2.70 5.80 -13.34
C MET A 160 -2.53 6.85 -14.44
N ARG A 161 -3.58 7.52 -14.83
CA ARG A 161 -3.52 8.65 -15.78
C ARG A 161 -2.60 9.77 -15.26
N THR A 162 -2.75 10.14 -14.00
CA THR A 162 -1.89 11.13 -13.34
C THR A 162 -0.44 10.68 -13.26
N SER A 163 -0.19 9.41 -12.96
CA SER A 163 1.17 8.84 -12.98
C SER A 163 1.83 8.96 -14.36
N ILE A 164 1.07 8.72 -15.44
CA ILE A 164 1.57 8.89 -16.81
C ILE A 164 1.87 10.37 -17.10
N GLU A 165 1.02 11.29 -16.65
CA GLU A 165 1.24 12.73 -16.80
C GLU A 165 2.50 13.19 -16.03
N LEU A 166 2.69 12.71 -14.80
CA LEU A 166 3.90 12.96 -14.02
C LEU A 166 5.15 12.43 -14.71
N ALA A 167 5.08 11.26 -15.34
CA ALA A 167 6.19 10.72 -16.13
C ALA A 167 6.51 11.59 -17.36
N ARG A 168 5.52 12.23 -17.98
CA ARG A 168 5.75 13.21 -19.07
C ARG A 168 6.37 14.52 -18.56
N GLU A 169 5.99 14.97 -17.39
CA GLU A 169 6.49 16.21 -16.78
C GLU A 169 7.90 16.05 -16.19
N ARG A 170 8.19 14.93 -15.53
CA ARG A 170 9.36 14.70 -14.67
C ARG A 170 10.30 13.61 -15.16
N GLY A 171 9.93 12.89 -16.20
CA GLY A 171 10.53 11.64 -16.63
C GLY A 171 9.93 10.42 -15.94
N PRO A 172 10.01 9.23 -16.57
CA PRO A 172 9.54 8.00 -15.96
C PRO A 172 10.40 7.61 -14.76
N PHE A 173 9.84 6.80 -13.84
CA PHE A 173 10.63 6.29 -12.72
C PHE A 173 11.80 5.42 -13.22
N PRO A 174 12.99 5.51 -12.61
CA PRO A 174 14.20 4.87 -13.15
C PRO A 174 14.09 3.35 -13.38
N ALA A 175 13.31 2.65 -12.55
CA ALA A 175 13.12 1.21 -12.66
C ALA A 175 11.97 0.80 -13.62
N ILE A 176 11.52 1.69 -14.52
CA ILE A 176 10.48 1.35 -15.50
C ILE A 176 10.99 0.32 -16.51
N ALA A 177 12.26 0.41 -16.90
CA ALA A 177 12.86 -0.51 -17.87
C ALA A 177 12.79 -1.97 -17.38
N GLY A 178 12.20 -2.84 -18.19
CA GLY A 178 11.97 -4.23 -17.86
C GLY A 178 10.80 -4.48 -16.89
N SER A 179 10.05 -3.45 -16.51
CA SER A 179 8.82 -3.59 -15.73
C SER A 179 7.62 -3.92 -16.63
N ILE A 180 6.46 -4.18 -16.00
CA ILE A 180 5.19 -4.36 -16.74
C ILE A 180 4.70 -3.08 -17.44
N TYR A 181 5.34 -1.95 -17.19
CA TYR A 181 5.00 -0.63 -17.75
C TYR A 181 5.97 -0.16 -18.85
N ASP A 182 6.96 -1.00 -19.20
CA ASP A 182 7.95 -0.69 -20.23
C ASP A 182 7.40 -0.85 -21.65
#